data_ef74163ca4ec7e670d45da092aa35b47
#
_entry.id   ef74163ca4ec7e670d45da092aa35b47
#
_cell.length_a   1.000
_cell.length_b   1.000
_cell.length_c   1.000
_cell.angle_alpha   90.00
_cell.angle_beta   90.00
_cell.angle_gamma   90.00
#
_symmetry.space_group_name_H-M   'P 1'
#
loop_
_entity.id
_entity.type
_entity.pdbx_description
1 polymer ?
#
loop_
_entity_poly.entity_id
_entity_poly.type
_entity_poly.pdbx_seq_one_letter_code
_entity_poly.pdbx_strand_id
1 'polypeptide(L)'
;MRICFKHAQVWKDGSLRLADILVADGRIVSIGDRVSCPTDTVCVEVHNAVIFPGFVDVHVHLREPGFSYKETIRTGTLAAAHGGFAHVAAMPNLNPVPDCKASLEEELRRIRESACVHVHPYGAISVGQKGEQLAD
;
A
#
# COMPACT_ATOMS: atom_id res chain seq x y z
N MET A 1 5.07 -15.10 12.32
CA MET A 1 3.89 -14.80 13.18
C MET A 1 2.63 -15.30 12.48
N ARG A 2 1.71 -15.96 13.24
CA ARG A 2 0.43 -16.45 12.69
C ARG A 2 -0.73 -15.69 13.31
N ILE A 3 -1.69 -15.28 12.47
CA ILE A 3 -2.93 -14.61 12.91
C ILE A 3 -4.10 -15.29 12.21
N CYS A 4 -5.15 -15.60 12.95
CA CYS A 4 -6.39 -16.11 12.39
C CYS A 4 -7.53 -15.13 12.69
N PHE A 5 -8.12 -14.57 11.64
CA PHE A 5 -9.32 -13.76 11.73
C PHE A 5 -10.52 -14.71 11.69
N LYS A 6 -11.33 -14.72 12.75
CA LYS A 6 -12.46 -15.61 12.92
C LYS A 6 -13.79 -14.90 12.67
N HIS A 7 -14.71 -15.62 12.08
CA HIS A 7 -16.11 -15.17 11.87
C HIS A 7 -16.23 -13.84 11.11
N ALA A 8 -15.30 -13.60 10.16
CA ALA A 8 -15.32 -12.42 9.32
C ALA A 8 -16.29 -12.57 8.15
N GLN A 9 -16.94 -11.48 7.75
CA GLN A 9 -17.55 -11.41 6.43
C GLN A 9 -16.44 -11.07 5.42
N VAL A 10 -16.15 -11.97 4.51
CA VAL A 10 -15.08 -11.82 3.51
C VAL A 10 -15.71 -11.55 2.15
N TRP A 11 -15.28 -10.47 1.50
CA TRP A 11 -15.65 -10.20 0.11
C TRP A 11 -14.84 -11.09 -0.81
N LYS A 12 -15.53 -11.99 -1.51
CA LYS A 12 -14.92 -12.90 -2.47
C LYS A 12 -15.88 -13.17 -3.63
N ASP A 13 -15.37 -13.16 -4.85
CA ASP A 13 -16.11 -13.50 -6.08
C ASP A 13 -17.47 -12.78 -6.19
N GLY A 14 -17.49 -11.47 -5.87
CA GLY A 14 -18.70 -10.63 -5.98
C GLY A 14 -19.73 -10.82 -4.86
N SER A 15 -19.41 -11.53 -3.78
CA SER A 15 -20.33 -11.76 -2.67
C SER A 15 -19.63 -11.74 -1.31
N LEU A 16 -20.40 -11.43 -0.25
CA LEU A 16 -19.95 -11.58 1.13
C LEU A 16 -20.21 -12.99 1.61
N ARG A 17 -19.21 -13.60 2.24
CA ARG A 17 -19.32 -14.93 2.86
C ARG A 17 -18.70 -14.91 4.25
N LEU A 18 -19.34 -15.58 5.19
CA LEU A 18 -18.75 -15.81 6.50
C LEU A 18 -17.58 -16.79 6.35
N ALA A 19 -16.41 -16.41 6.81
CA ALA A 19 -15.21 -17.23 6.70
C ALA A 19 -14.16 -16.87 7.78
N ASP A 20 -13.30 -17.83 8.08
CA ASP A 20 -12.06 -17.63 8.81
C ASP A 20 -10.91 -17.40 7.82
N ILE A 21 -9.95 -16.55 8.17
CA ILE A 21 -8.74 -16.28 7.38
C ILE A 21 -7.52 -16.53 8.25
N LEU A 22 -6.67 -17.48 7.86
CA LEU A 22 -5.38 -17.70 8.48
C LEU A 22 -4.28 -17.01 7.67
N VAL A 23 -3.53 -16.17 8.34
CA VAL A 23 -2.35 -15.48 7.81
C VAL A 23 -1.10 -16.02 8.52
N ALA A 24 -0.08 -16.37 7.77
CA ALA A 24 1.24 -16.74 8.28
C ALA A 24 2.30 -15.97 7.50
N ASP A 25 3.22 -15.34 8.24
CA ASP A 25 4.37 -14.60 7.70
C ASP A 25 3.99 -13.60 6.58
N GLY A 26 2.92 -12.84 6.84
CA GLY A 26 2.39 -11.82 5.92
C GLY A 26 1.62 -12.36 4.71
N ARG A 27 1.32 -13.67 4.66
CA ARG A 27 0.58 -14.29 3.56
C ARG A 27 -0.68 -14.97 4.04
N ILE A 28 -1.77 -14.86 3.28
CA ILE A 28 -2.97 -15.65 3.49
C ILE A 28 -2.65 -17.10 3.10
N VAL A 29 -2.77 -18.02 4.04
CA VAL A 29 -2.50 -19.45 3.83
C VAL A 29 -3.76 -20.29 3.76
N SER A 30 -4.88 -19.80 4.32
CA SER A 30 -6.18 -20.49 4.25
C SER A 30 -7.34 -19.51 4.41
N ILE A 31 -8.41 -19.74 3.66
CA ILE A 31 -9.72 -19.08 3.83
C ILE A 31 -10.79 -20.18 3.77
N GLY A 32 -11.67 -20.25 4.76
CA GLY A 32 -12.75 -21.23 4.78
C GLY A 32 -13.70 -21.04 5.95
N ASP A 33 -14.81 -21.77 5.96
CA ASP A 33 -15.87 -21.67 6.98
C ASP A 33 -15.37 -22.02 8.39
N ARG A 34 -14.37 -22.88 8.48
CA ARG A 34 -13.63 -23.25 9.71
C ARG A 34 -12.18 -23.54 9.35
N VAL A 35 -11.29 -22.69 9.82
CA VAL A 35 -9.85 -22.89 9.61
C VAL A 35 -9.22 -23.40 10.90
N SER A 36 -8.50 -24.52 10.78
CA SER A 36 -7.71 -25.07 11.90
C SER A 36 -6.53 -24.15 12.16
N CYS A 37 -6.40 -23.66 13.38
CA CYS A 37 -5.31 -22.78 13.79
C CYS A 37 -4.29 -23.57 14.62
N PRO A 38 -3.00 -23.54 14.25
CA PRO A 38 -1.92 -24.05 15.11
C PRO A 38 -1.95 -23.38 16.49
N THR A 39 -1.37 -24.03 17.49
CA THR A 39 -1.41 -23.59 18.89
C THR A 39 -0.75 -22.24 19.16
N ASP A 40 0.18 -21.82 18.28
CA ASP A 40 0.90 -20.53 18.33
C ASP A 40 0.23 -19.41 17.52
N THR A 41 -1.05 -19.59 17.16
CA THR A 41 -1.80 -18.62 16.35
C THR A 41 -2.54 -17.61 17.24
N VAL A 42 -2.37 -16.32 16.95
CA VAL A 42 -3.20 -15.26 17.55
C VAL A 42 -4.55 -15.26 16.87
N CYS A 43 -5.61 -15.55 17.61
CA CYS A 43 -6.98 -15.52 17.07
C CYS A 43 -7.60 -14.14 17.34
N VAL A 44 -8.17 -13.55 16.29
CA VAL A 44 -8.88 -12.26 16.33
C VAL A 44 -10.33 -12.52 15.92
N GLU A 45 -11.26 -12.28 16.83
CA GLU A 45 -12.69 -12.37 16.53
C GLU A 45 -13.15 -11.11 15.77
N VAL A 46 -13.71 -11.31 14.57
CA VAL A 46 -14.11 -10.22 13.67
C VAL A 46 -15.63 -10.24 13.52
N HIS A 47 -16.32 -9.77 14.55
CA HIS A 47 -17.78 -9.67 14.53
C HIS A 47 -18.22 -8.37 13.84
N ASN A 48 -19.24 -8.47 12.97
CA ASN A 48 -19.88 -7.33 12.30
C ASN A 48 -18.93 -6.46 11.46
N ALA A 49 -17.81 -7.00 11.01
CA ALA A 49 -16.89 -6.32 10.11
C ALA A 49 -16.69 -7.13 8.83
N VAL A 50 -16.36 -6.42 7.76
CA VAL A 50 -16.10 -7.01 6.44
C VAL A 50 -14.62 -6.90 6.15
N ILE A 51 -14.02 -7.98 5.69
CA ILE A 51 -12.64 -8.01 5.22
C ILE A 51 -12.65 -7.89 3.70
N PHE A 52 -11.96 -6.86 3.20
CA PHE A 52 -11.69 -6.62 1.78
C PHE A 52 -10.19 -6.75 1.49
N PRO A 53 -9.79 -6.96 0.21
CA PRO A 53 -8.44 -6.63 -0.23
C PRO A 53 -8.11 -5.17 0.11
N GLY A 54 -6.83 -4.88 0.42
CA GLY A 54 -6.40 -3.50 0.64
C GLY A 54 -6.71 -2.62 -0.58
N PHE A 55 -7.11 -1.37 -0.32
CA PHE A 55 -7.46 -0.44 -1.39
C PHE A 55 -6.21 0.04 -2.15
N VAL A 56 -6.44 0.51 -3.35
CA VAL A 56 -5.40 1.09 -4.23
C VAL A 56 -5.81 2.52 -4.59
N ASP A 57 -4.93 3.49 -4.34
CA ASP A 57 -5.08 4.86 -4.81
C ASP A 57 -4.05 5.14 -5.90
N VAL A 58 -4.53 5.46 -7.09
CA VAL A 58 -3.67 5.66 -8.27
C VAL A 58 -3.20 7.11 -8.45
N HIS A 59 -3.50 8.01 -7.52
CA HIS A 59 -3.14 9.42 -7.64
C HIS A 59 -2.97 10.09 -6.28
N VAL A 60 -1.77 10.05 -5.73
CA VAL A 60 -1.42 10.72 -4.46
C VAL A 60 -0.20 11.63 -4.62
N HIS A 61 -0.04 12.58 -3.71
CA HIS A 61 1.11 13.46 -3.68
C HIS A 61 1.86 13.29 -2.37
N LEU A 62 3.00 12.59 -2.39
CA LEU A 62 3.83 12.35 -1.20
C LEU A 62 4.87 13.44 -0.94
N ARG A 63 5.09 14.34 -1.89
CA ARG A 63 5.89 15.57 -1.75
C ARG A 63 7.37 15.40 -1.45
N GLU A 64 7.90 14.21 -1.38
CA GLU A 64 9.33 13.91 -1.20
C GLU A 64 9.88 13.15 -2.41
N PRO A 65 11.07 13.60 -2.88
CA PRO A 65 11.93 14.68 -2.41
C PRO A 65 11.43 16.09 -2.75
N GLY A 66 11.96 17.08 -2.03
CA GLY A 66 11.90 18.51 -2.37
C GLY A 66 10.83 19.34 -1.64
N PHE A 67 9.73 18.76 -1.20
CA PHE A 67 8.61 19.50 -0.59
C PHE A 67 8.15 18.88 0.74
N SER A 68 9.08 18.33 1.51
CA SER A 68 8.80 17.65 2.79
C SER A 68 8.08 18.52 3.83
N TYR A 69 8.12 19.84 3.66
CA TYR A 69 7.36 20.77 4.50
C TYR A 69 5.84 20.73 4.27
N LYS A 70 5.39 20.13 3.15
CA LYS A 70 3.96 19.92 2.85
C LYS A 70 3.50 18.53 3.28
N GLU A 71 4.29 17.50 2.97
CA GLU A 71 4.02 16.12 3.25
C GLU A 71 5.33 15.31 3.15
N THR A 72 5.43 14.21 3.88
CA THR A 72 6.53 13.25 3.76
C THR A 72 6.01 11.90 3.26
N ILE A 73 6.87 11.08 2.67
CA ILE A 73 6.51 9.71 2.27
C ILE A 73 5.97 8.95 3.48
N ARG A 74 6.60 9.10 4.65
CA ARG A 74 6.17 8.42 5.87
C ARG A 74 4.76 8.86 6.32
N THR A 75 4.50 10.16 6.40
CA THR A 75 3.21 10.65 6.92
C THR A 75 2.08 10.40 5.94
N GLY A 76 2.29 10.60 4.63
CA GLY A 76 1.30 10.31 3.61
C GLY A 76 0.97 8.81 3.51
N THR A 77 2.00 7.94 3.59
CA THR A 77 1.76 6.49 3.55
C THR A 77 1.18 5.96 4.85
N LEU A 78 1.44 6.59 6.00
CA LEU A 78 0.77 6.27 7.25
C LEU A 78 -0.72 6.64 7.21
N ALA A 79 -1.05 7.79 6.64
CA ALA A 79 -2.44 8.19 6.41
C ALA A 79 -3.15 7.20 5.46
N ALA A 80 -2.49 6.77 4.39
CA ALA A 80 -2.99 5.74 3.48
C ALA A 80 -3.27 4.42 4.22
N ALA A 81 -2.34 3.95 5.05
CA ALA A 81 -2.52 2.74 5.87
C ALA A 81 -3.74 2.86 6.81
N HIS A 82 -3.93 4.02 7.46
CA HIS A 82 -5.11 4.29 8.29
C HIS A 82 -6.42 4.27 7.49
N GLY A 83 -6.37 4.67 6.21
CA GLY A 83 -7.50 4.61 5.27
C GLY A 83 -7.75 3.22 4.68
N GLY A 84 -6.92 2.22 4.99
CA GLY A 84 -7.03 0.86 4.44
C GLY A 84 -6.42 0.70 3.04
N PHE A 85 -5.63 1.66 2.59
CA PHE A 85 -4.91 1.56 1.32
C PHE A 85 -3.62 0.76 1.50
N ALA A 86 -3.46 -0.29 0.70
CA ALA A 86 -2.26 -1.12 0.66
C ALA A 86 -1.25 -0.65 -0.41
N HIS A 87 -1.74 0.00 -1.45
CA HIS A 87 -0.97 0.51 -2.58
C HIS A 87 -1.37 1.95 -2.90
N VAL A 88 -0.37 2.80 -3.15
CA VAL A 88 -0.58 4.17 -3.64
C VAL A 88 0.36 4.48 -4.81
N ALA A 89 -0.11 5.21 -5.81
CA ALA A 89 0.72 5.67 -6.92
C ALA A 89 1.05 7.16 -6.75
N ALA A 90 2.35 7.47 -6.58
CA ALA A 90 2.83 8.81 -6.27
C ALA A 90 3.08 9.63 -7.54
N MET A 91 2.52 10.83 -7.57
CA MET A 91 2.66 11.75 -8.70
C MET A 91 4.05 12.38 -8.77
N PRO A 92 4.59 12.63 -10.00
CA PRO A 92 5.99 13.00 -10.22
C PRO A 92 6.29 14.49 -10.01
N ASN A 93 5.39 15.27 -9.43
CA ASN A 93 5.60 16.71 -9.21
C ASN A 93 6.46 16.99 -7.97
N LEU A 94 7.71 16.58 -8.04
CA LEU A 94 8.73 16.60 -7.00
C LEU A 94 9.90 17.52 -7.35
N ASN A 95 10.87 17.64 -6.48
CA ASN A 95 12.13 18.34 -6.73
C ASN A 95 13.33 17.55 -6.12
N PRO A 96 14.19 16.94 -6.96
CA PRO A 96 14.11 16.94 -8.42
C PRO A 96 12.88 16.19 -8.94
N VAL A 97 12.44 16.55 -10.16
CA VAL A 97 11.43 15.81 -10.90
C VAL A 97 12.00 14.43 -11.26
N PRO A 98 11.26 13.31 -11.09
CA PRO A 98 11.70 11.97 -11.48
C PRO A 98 11.57 11.77 -13.02
N ASP A 99 12.38 12.49 -13.77
CA ASP A 99 12.44 12.54 -15.24
C ASP A 99 13.67 11.83 -15.83
N CYS A 100 14.47 11.23 -14.97
CA CYS A 100 15.63 10.42 -15.36
C CYS A 100 15.90 9.33 -14.30
N LYS A 101 16.72 8.35 -14.65
CA LYS A 101 17.09 7.25 -13.77
C LYS A 101 17.58 7.72 -12.39
N ALA A 102 18.46 8.72 -12.33
CA ALA A 102 19.07 9.16 -11.08
C ALA A 102 18.04 9.78 -10.11
N SER A 103 17.13 10.63 -10.61
CA SER A 103 16.08 11.24 -9.78
C SER A 103 15.05 10.22 -9.32
N LEU A 104 14.69 9.25 -10.17
CA LEU A 104 13.80 8.16 -9.82
C LEU A 104 14.43 7.22 -8.77
N GLU A 105 15.70 6.87 -8.89
CA GLU A 105 16.41 6.04 -7.92
C GLU A 105 16.47 6.70 -6.52
N GLU A 106 16.64 7.99 -6.43
CA GLU A 106 16.60 8.74 -5.18
C GLU A 106 15.20 8.67 -4.53
N GLU A 107 14.13 8.86 -5.31
CA GLU A 107 12.76 8.70 -4.83
C GLU A 107 12.50 7.26 -4.33
N LEU A 108 12.87 6.25 -5.12
CA LEU A 108 12.74 4.84 -4.76
C LEU A 108 13.53 4.49 -3.49
N ARG A 109 14.70 5.08 -3.28
CA ARG A 109 15.47 4.90 -2.05
C ARG A 109 14.69 5.41 -0.84
N ARG A 110 14.15 6.64 -0.90
CA ARG A 110 13.34 7.24 0.18
C ARG A 110 12.08 6.43 0.46
N ILE A 111 11.41 5.95 -0.58
CA ILE A 111 10.25 5.05 -0.45
C ILE A 111 10.62 3.82 0.36
N ARG A 112 11.72 3.12 0.01
CA ARG A 112 12.17 1.93 0.74
C ARG A 112 12.49 2.20 2.21
N GLU A 113 12.99 3.39 2.54
CA GLU A 113 13.41 3.76 3.90
C GLU A 113 12.24 4.18 4.79
N SER A 114 11.16 4.73 4.22
CA SER A 114 10.16 5.43 5.03
C SER A 114 8.70 5.05 4.77
N ALA A 115 8.39 4.40 3.65
CA ALA A 115 7.00 4.07 3.33
C ALA A 115 6.41 2.99 4.24
N CYS A 116 5.14 3.17 4.63
CA CYS A 116 4.37 2.22 5.44
C CYS A 116 3.48 1.30 4.59
N VAL A 117 3.19 1.68 3.35
CA VAL A 117 2.45 0.90 2.34
C VAL A 117 3.25 0.81 1.05
N HIS A 118 2.79 0.03 0.09
CA HIS A 118 3.45 -0.05 -1.21
C HIS A 118 3.26 1.24 -1.99
N VAL A 119 4.36 1.90 -2.35
CA VAL A 119 4.36 3.12 -3.17
C VAL A 119 4.90 2.79 -4.55
N HIS A 120 4.15 3.20 -5.57
CA HIS A 120 4.48 3.08 -6.98
C HIS A 120 4.70 4.49 -7.54
N PRO A 121 5.94 4.99 -7.66
CA PRO A 121 6.19 6.33 -8.18
C PRO A 121 5.97 6.37 -9.69
N TYR A 122 5.34 7.44 -10.18
CA TYR A 122 5.31 7.75 -11.60
C TYR A 122 6.58 8.49 -12.01
N GLY A 123 7.20 8.06 -13.11
CA GLY A 123 8.17 8.88 -13.84
C GLY A 123 7.47 10.02 -14.58
N ALA A 124 8.13 11.17 -14.70
CA ALA A 124 7.65 12.26 -15.53
C ALA A 124 7.81 11.93 -17.02
N ILE A 125 6.82 12.27 -17.84
CA ILE A 125 6.85 12.02 -19.29
C ILE A 125 7.85 12.97 -19.98
N SER A 126 8.03 14.18 -19.43
CA SER A 126 8.92 15.19 -20.02
C SER A 126 9.91 15.75 -19.00
N VAL A 127 11.06 16.17 -19.46
CA VAL A 127 12.11 16.80 -18.66
C VAL A 127 11.53 17.99 -17.90
N GLY A 128 11.69 17.97 -16.56
CA GLY A 128 11.17 19.01 -15.68
C GLY A 128 9.65 19.21 -15.73
N GLN A 129 8.90 18.27 -16.30
CA GLN A 129 7.45 18.36 -16.54
C GLN A 129 7.04 19.53 -17.46
N LYS A 130 7.93 19.98 -18.36
CA LYS A 130 7.69 21.17 -19.22
C LYS A 130 6.94 20.85 -20.52
N GLY A 131 6.86 19.57 -20.92
CA GLY A 131 6.22 19.17 -22.17
C GLY A 131 7.04 19.47 -23.44
N GLU A 132 8.30 19.88 -23.30
CA GLU A 132 9.17 20.30 -24.41
C GLU A 132 10.05 19.16 -24.92
N GLN A 133 10.54 18.33 -24.02
CA GLN A 133 11.45 17.20 -24.31
C GLN A 133 11.01 15.98 -23.53
N LEU A 134 11.04 14.80 -24.15
CA LEU A 134 10.75 13.56 -23.47
C LEU A 134 11.80 13.26 -22.38
N ALA A 135 11.34 12.69 -21.27
CA ALA A 135 12.19 12.17 -20.22
C ALA A 135 12.95 10.92 -20.70
N ASP A 136 14.07 10.59 -20.02
CA ASP A 136 14.92 9.42 -20.34
C ASP A 136 14.41 8.14 -19.66
#